data_0cea9e6a31d1e03df72abe58b91864e9
#
_entry.id   0cea9e6a31d1e03df72abe58b91864e9
#
_cell.length_a   1.000
_cell.length_b   1.000
_cell.length_c   1.000
_cell.angle_alpha   90.00
_cell.angle_beta   90.00
_cell.angle_gamma   90.00
#
_symmetry.space_group_name_H-M   'P 1'
#
loop_
_entity.id
_entity.type
_entity.pdbx_description
1 polymer ?
#
loop_
_entity_poly.entity_id
_entity_poly.type
_entity_poly.pdbx_seq_one_letter_code
_entity_poly.pdbx_strand_id
1 'polypeptide(L)'
;LICHALSGHHHAAGYHHEDDKKPGWWDACIGPNKAIDTNNFFVVALNNIGGCNGSTGPTSPNPENDNRPYGPDFPLVTVRDWVKTQAMLSDRLGIDVWYSVIGGSLGGMQALQWSVDYPDRLQKCVIIASAPKLSAQNIAFNEVARQSILSDPDFHQGRYLEHDSYPKRGLILARMVGHITYLSEEAM
;
A
#
# COMPACT_ATOMS: atom_id res chain seq x y z
N LEU A 1 4.03 0.72 -14.14
CA LEU A 1 3.18 0.80 -12.95
C LEU A 1 3.98 0.46 -11.71
N ILE A 2 3.89 1.28 -10.69
CA ILE A 2 4.54 1.08 -9.39
C ILE A 2 3.48 0.72 -8.35
N CYS A 3 3.66 -0.40 -7.67
CA CYS A 3 2.79 -0.89 -6.60
C CYS A 3 3.48 -0.70 -5.25
N HIS A 4 2.88 0.11 -4.37
CA HIS A 4 3.47 0.41 -3.06
C HIS A 4 3.25 -0.72 -2.03
N ALA A 5 4.12 -0.77 -1.02
CA ALA A 5 4.05 -1.69 0.10
C ALA A 5 3.00 -1.24 1.15
N LEU A 6 2.87 -2.00 2.26
CA LEU A 6 1.87 -1.78 3.31
C LEU A 6 1.82 -0.34 3.84
N SER A 7 2.96 0.27 4.10
CA SER A 7 3.07 1.64 4.64
C SER A 7 3.33 2.69 3.56
N GLY A 8 3.23 2.32 2.28
CA GLY A 8 3.45 3.22 1.16
C GLY A 8 2.17 3.94 0.72
N HIS A 9 2.33 4.75 -0.30
CA HIS A 9 1.26 5.51 -0.95
C HIS A 9 1.67 5.87 -2.38
N HIS A 10 0.84 6.63 -3.09
CA HIS A 10 1.07 7.00 -4.50
C HIS A 10 2.28 7.91 -4.74
N HIS A 11 2.75 8.67 -3.75
CA HIS A 11 3.90 9.57 -3.92
C HIS A 11 5.20 8.77 -3.98
N ALA A 12 5.49 8.20 -5.14
CA ALA A 12 6.65 7.33 -5.34
C ALA A 12 7.95 8.10 -5.61
N ALA A 13 7.91 9.27 -6.28
CA ALA A 13 9.10 10.04 -6.62
C ALA A 13 8.82 11.55 -6.75
N GLY A 14 9.88 12.34 -6.71
CA GLY A 14 9.82 13.80 -6.83
C GLY A 14 9.19 14.47 -5.61
N TYR A 15 8.93 15.76 -5.75
CA TYR A 15 8.22 16.58 -4.78
C TYR A 15 6.89 17.01 -5.40
N HIS A 16 5.77 16.91 -4.65
CA HIS A 16 4.46 17.36 -5.10
C HIS A 16 4.24 18.84 -4.84
N HIS A 17 4.85 19.36 -3.77
CA HIS A 17 4.78 20.76 -3.36
C HIS A 17 6.17 21.28 -2.97
N GLU A 18 6.37 22.59 -3.06
CA GLU A 18 7.64 23.23 -2.67
C GLU A 18 7.96 23.07 -1.18
N ASP A 19 6.94 22.91 -0.34
CA ASP A 19 7.06 22.69 1.11
C ASP A 19 7.29 21.24 1.52
N ASP A 20 7.33 20.30 0.58
CA ASP A 20 7.57 18.90 0.89
C ASP A 20 8.95 18.73 1.50
N LYS A 21 9.00 18.17 2.72
CA LYS A 21 10.26 17.95 3.44
C LYS A 21 11.09 16.80 2.87
N LYS A 22 10.47 15.92 2.13
CA LYS A 22 11.11 14.72 1.54
C LYS A 22 10.47 14.41 0.19
N PRO A 23 11.27 13.88 -0.76
CA PRO A 23 10.73 13.37 -2.02
C PRO A 23 9.92 12.09 -1.79
N GLY A 24 9.31 11.59 -2.86
CA GLY A 24 8.63 10.31 -2.86
C GLY A 24 9.52 9.17 -2.36
N TRP A 25 8.90 8.13 -1.83
CA TRP A 25 9.59 7.03 -1.12
C TRP A 25 10.55 6.20 -1.97
N TRP A 26 10.45 6.26 -3.30
CA TRP A 26 11.34 5.58 -4.25
C TRP A 26 12.09 6.57 -5.16
N ASP A 27 12.22 7.81 -4.76
CA ASP A 27 12.91 8.84 -5.53
C ASP A 27 14.33 8.45 -5.93
N ALA A 28 15.01 7.67 -5.10
CA ALA A 28 16.33 7.14 -5.43
C ALA A 28 16.35 6.28 -6.72
N CYS A 29 15.24 5.65 -7.08
CA CYS A 29 15.12 4.74 -8.23
C CYS A 29 14.37 5.34 -9.41
N ILE A 30 13.50 6.33 -9.19
CA ILE A 30 12.61 6.89 -10.20
C ILE A 30 13.01 8.34 -10.51
N GLY A 31 13.27 8.63 -11.76
CA GLY A 31 13.63 9.98 -12.21
C GLY A 31 14.48 9.96 -13.48
N PRO A 32 14.86 11.13 -14.03
CA PRO A 32 15.73 11.22 -15.19
C PRO A 32 17.08 10.53 -14.93
N ASN A 33 17.48 9.64 -15.82
CA ASN A 33 18.74 8.85 -15.74
C ASN A 33 18.87 7.97 -14.48
N LYS A 34 17.77 7.67 -13.78
CA LYS A 34 17.73 6.69 -12.68
C LYS A 34 17.34 5.31 -13.23
N ALA A 35 17.30 4.29 -12.35
CA ALA A 35 16.98 2.91 -12.72
C ALA A 35 15.61 2.79 -13.43
N ILE A 36 14.65 3.59 -13.04
CA ILE A 36 13.36 3.79 -13.72
C ILE A 36 13.40 5.20 -14.32
N ASP A 37 13.94 5.26 -15.54
CA ASP A 37 14.25 6.52 -16.23
C ASP A 37 13.00 7.18 -16.79
N THR A 38 12.59 8.28 -16.20
CA THR A 38 11.42 9.05 -16.62
C THR A 38 11.60 9.82 -17.94
N ASN A 39 12.83 9.86 -18.52
CA ASN A 39 13.00 10.32 -19.89
C ASN A 39 12.43 9.32 -20.91
N ASN A 40 12.36 8.03 -20.54
CA ASN A 40 11.94 6.94 -21.42
C ASN A 40 10.60 6.32 -21.02
N PHE A 41 10.16 6.48 -19.76
CA PHE A 41 8.99 5.81 -19.21
C PHE A 41 8.01 6.79 -18.58
N PHE A 42 6.74 6.63 -18.92
CA PHE A 42 5.63 7.20 -18.17
C PHE A 42 5.39 6.35 -16.92
N VAL A 43 5.65 6.91 -15.74
CA VAL A 43 5.57 6.19 -14.46
C VAL A 43 4.29 6.56 -13.73
N VAL A 44 3.53 5.54 -13.36
CA VAL A 44 2.27 5.69 -12.62
C VAL A 44 2.36 4.93 -11.29
N ALA A 45 1.98 5.58 -10.21
CA ALA A 45 1.80 4.97 -8.89
C ALA A 45 0.40 5.31 -8.37
N LEU A 46 -0.35 4.30 -7.97
CA LEU A 46 -1.71 4.44 -7.44
C LEU A 46 -1.71 4.18 -5.94
N ASN A 47 -2.49 4.96 -5.18
CA ASN A 47 -2.75 4.65 -3.79
C ASN A 47 -3.85 3.59 -3.67
N ASN A 48 -3.61 2.55 -2.88
CA ASN A 48 -4.55 1.44 -2.72
C ASN A 48 -5.83 1.85 -1.99
N ILE A 49 -6.97 1.33 -2.42
CA ILE A 49 -8.24 1.46 -1.70
C ILE A 49 -8.06 0.85 -0.29
N GLY A 50 -8.63 1.51 0.71
CA GLY A 50 -8.40 1.18 2.12
C GLY A 50 -7.15 1.83 2.72
N GLY A 51 -6.30 2.46 1.89
CA GLY A 51 -5.15 3.24 2.34
C GLY A 51 -5.54 4.64 2.85
N CYS A 52 -4.59 5.31 3.52
CA CYS A 52 -4.86 6.56 4.24
C CYS A 52 -4.50 7.84 3.47
N ASN A 53 -4.06 7.74 2.21
CA ASN A 53 -3.49 8.86 1.46
C ASN A 53 -4.34 9.25 0.23
N GLY A 54 -5.62 9.55 0.45
CA GLY A 54 -6.52 10.10 -0.56
C GLY A 54 -7.45 9.09 -1.25
N SER A 55 -7.17 7.80 -1.22
CA SER A 55 -8.11 6.77 -1.66
C SER A 55 -9.19 6.54 -0.61
N THR A 56 -10.38 6.14 -1.04
CA THR A 56 -11.47 5.76 -0.12
C THR A 56 -11.00 4.65 0.83
N GLY A 57 -11.24 4.83 2.11
CA GLY A 57 -10.79 3.92 3.17
C GLY A 57 -11.66 4.05 4.43
N PRO A 58 -11.29 3.36 5.52
CA PRO A 58 -12.05 3.37 6.78
C PRO A 58 -12.30 4.76 7.36
N THR A 59 -11.43 5.73 7.08
CA THR A 59 -11.59 7.12 7.56
C THR A 59 -12.44 7.99 6.63
N SER A 60 -12.85 7.46 5.47
CA SER A 60 -13.69 8.18 4.52
C SER A 60 -15.13 8.26 4.98
N PRO A 61 -15.88 9.32 4.62
CA PRO A 61 -17.31 9.42 4.89
C PRO A 61 -18.08 8.27 4.22
N ASN A 62 -18.99 7.65 4.97
CA ASN A 62 -19.92 6.66 4.45
C ASN A 62 -21.25 7.36 4.06
N PRO A 63 -21.59 7.46 2.77
CA PRO A 63 -22.81 8.13 2.34
C PRO A 63 -24.11 7.41 2.77
N GLU A 64 -24.01 6.12 3.11
CA GLU A 64 -25.15 5.32 3.59
C GLU A 64 -25.36 5.45 5.10
N ASN A 65 -24.47 6.14 5.82
CA ASN A 65 -24.52 6.33 7.26
C ASN A 65 -24.22 7.78 7.66
N ASP A 66 -25.06 8.71 7.22
CA ASP A 66 -25.00 10.15 7.56
C ASP A 66 -23.60 10.78 7.40
N ASN A 67 -22.81 10.28 6.46
CA ASN A 67 -21.41 10.68 6.23
C ASN A 67 -20.48 10.46 7.43
N ARG A 68 -20.84 9.62 8.39
CA ARG A 68 -19.88 9.17 9.41
C ARG A 68 -18.77 8.34 8.75
N PRO A 69 -17.57 8.31 9.34
CA PRO A 69 -16.52 7.44 8.82
C PRO A 69 -16.97 5.98 8.72
N TYR A 70 -16.54 5.28 7.68
CA TYR A 70 -16.81 3.84 7.57
C TYR A 70 -16.33 3.07 8.81
N GLY A 71 -15.14 3.41 9.33
CA GLY A 71 -14.57 2.72 10.47
C GLY A 71 -14.47 1.20 10.22
N PRO A 72 -14.99 0.38 11.17
CA PRO A 72 -14.99 -1.09 11.04
C PRO A 72 -15.95 -1.61 9.97
N ASP A 73 -16.89 -0.80 9.50
CA ASP A 73 -17.86 -1.18 8.47
C ASP A 73 -17.30 -1.04 7.04
N PHE A 74 -16.04 -0.58 6.91
CA PHE A 74 -15.39 -0.52 5.61
C PHE A 74 -15.24 -1.94 5.02
N PRO A 75 -15.57 -2.13 3.73
CA PRO A 75 -15.53 -3.44 3.09
C PRO A 75 -14.13 -4.07 3.15
N LEU A 76 -14.09 -5.39 3.28
CA LEU A 76 -12.84 -6.13 3.15
C LEU A 76 -12.31 -5.98 1.73
N VAL A 77 -11.09 -5.46 1.60
CA VAL A 77 -10.40 -5.25 0.33
C VAL A 77 -9.23 -6.23 0.22
N THR A 78 -9.15 -6.93 -0.90
CA THR A 78 -8.10 -7.90 -1.20
C THR A 78 -7.04 -7.34 -2.16
N VAL A 79 -5.92 -8.04 -2.30
CA VAL A 79 -4.89 -7.71 -3.30
C VAL A 79 -5.48 -7.71 -4.72
N ARG A 80 -6.42 -8.63 -5.01
CA ARG A 80 -7.11 -8.70 -6.30
C ARG A 80 -7.97 -7.46 -6.56
N ASP A 81 -8.62 -6.92 -5.54
CA ASP A 81 -9.42 -5.69 -5.66
C ASP A 81 -8.51 -4.48 -5.98
N TRP A 82 -7.34 -4.39 -5.35
CA TRP A 82 -6.35 -3.36 -5.70
C TRP A 82 -5.91 -3.46 -7.15
N VAL A 83 -5.56 -4.66 -7.60
CA VAL A 83 -5.13 -4.90 -8.99
C VAL A 83 -6.26 -4.58 -9.97
N LYS A 84 -7.50 -4.91 -9.64
CA LYS A 84 -8.66 -4.55 -10.44
C LYS A 84 -8.83 -3.02 -10.56
N THR A 85 -8.66 -2.27 -9.47
CA THR A 85 -8.73 -0.80 -9.51
C THR A 85 -7.58 -0.19 -10.30
N GLN A 86 -6.39 -0.77 -10.21
CA GLN A 86 -5.24 -0.36 -11.04
C GLN A 86 -5.51 -0.64 -12.54
N ALA A 87 -6.14 -1.76 -12.88
CA ALA A 87 -6.54 -2.05 -14.25
C ALA A 87 -7.60 -1.06 -14.77
N MET A 88 -8.58 -0.71 -13.94
CA MET A 88 -9.57 0.32 -14.29
C MET A 88 -8.93 1.70 -14.50
N LEU A 89 -7.90 2.05 -13.73
CA LEU A 89 -7.13 3.27 -13.96
C LEU A 89 -6.36 3.20 -15.28
N SER A 90 -5.74 2.04 -15.58
CA SER A 90 -5.03 1.84 -16.85
C SER A 90 -5.96 2.07 -18.04
N ASP A 91 -7.19 1.56 -17.99
CA ASP A 91 -8.20 1.79 -19.03
C ASP A 91 -8.53 3.28 -19.19
N ARG A 92 -8.67 4.00 -18.06
CA ARG A 92 -8.92 5.45 -18.05
C ARG A 92 -7.77 6.28 -18.60
N LEU A 93 -6.55 5.79 -18.48
CA LEU A 93 -5.33 6.42 -19.00
C LEU A 93 -5.04 6.01 -20.46
N GLY A 94 -5.83 5.09 -21.04
CA GLY A 94 -5.59 4.55 -22.38
C GLY A 94 -4.33 3.67 -22.45
N ILE A 95 -4.00 2.99 -21.36
CA ILE A 95 -2.82 2.11 -21.27
C ILE A 95 -3.28 0.66 -21.38
N ASP A 96 -3.13 0.10 -22.57
CA ASP A 96 -3.51 -1.29 -22.84
C ASP A 96 -2.52 -2.27 -22.21
N VAL A 97 -1.21 -1.98 -22.32
CA VAL A 97 -0.13 -2.86 -21.84
C VAL A 97 0.95 -2.06 -21.12
N TRP A 98 1.23 -2.44 -19.88
CA TRP A 98 2.34 -1.89 -19.12
C TRP A 98 3.67 -2.49 -19.60
N TYR A 99 4.67 -1.66 -19.82
CA TYR A 99 6.03 -2.15 -20.04
C TYR A 99 6.52 -2.95 -18.83
N SER A 100 6.23 -2.47 -17.62
CA SER A 100 6.54 -3.20 -16.39
C SER A 100 5.57 -2.88 -15.27
N VAL A 101 5.22 -3.89 -14.47
CA VAL A 101 4.57 -3.74 -13.17
C VAL A 101 5.57 -4.11 -12.09
N ILE A 102 5.85 -3.19 -11.18
CA ILE A 102 6.95 -3.29 -10.21
C ILE A 102 6.42 -3.07 -8.81
N GLY A 103 6.79 -3.95 -7.87
CA GLY A 103 6.42 -3.76 -6.47
C GLY A 103 7.34 -4.49 -5.50
N GLY A 104 7.46 -3.92 -4.30
CA GLY A 104 8.17 -4.52 -3.19
C GLY A 104 7.21 -4.96 -2.08
N SER A 105 7.52 -6.08 -1.40
CA SER A 105 6.72 -6.60 -0.29
C SER A 105 5.25 -6.81 -0.71
N LEU A 106 4.27 -6.16 -0.05
CA LEU A 106 2.86 -6.17 -0.45
C LEU A 106 2.63 -5.63 -1.88
N GLY A 107 3.46 -4.68 -2.33
CA GLY A 107 3.47 -4.23 -3.72
C GLY A 107 3.91 -5.32 -4.70
N GLY A 108 4.84 -6.20 -4.28
CA GLY A 108 5.24 -7.36 -5.05
C GLY A 108 4.12 -8.41 -5.18
N MET A 109 3.28 -8.55 -4.15
CA MET A 109 2.07 -9.39 -4.23
C MET A 109 1.08 -8.83 -5.25
N GLN A 110 0.95 -7.50 -5.34
CA GLN A 110 0.12 -6.84 -6.36
C GLN A 110 0.69 -7.09 -7.77
N ALA A 111 2.00 -6.92 -7.94
CA ALA A 111 2.66 -7.19 -9.23
C ALA A 111 2.48 -8.65 -9.66
N LEU A 112 2.61 -9.60 -8.72
CA LEU A 112 2.34 -11.01 -8.98
C LEU A 112 0.87 -11.25 -9.35
N GLN A 113 -0.07 -10.63 -8.64
CA GLN A 113 -1.50 -10.74 -8.94
C GLN A 113 -1.82 -10.18 -10.34
N TRP A 114 -1.16 -9.10 -10.77
CA TRP A 114 -1.24 -8.58 -12.13
C TRP A 114 -0.86 -9.63 -13.17
N SER A 115 0.24 -10.35 -12.96
CA SER A 115 0.69 -11.38 -13.89
C SER A 115 -0.26 -12.58 -13.97
N VAL A 116 -1.09 -12.79 -12.96
CA VAL A 116 -2.10 -13.87 -12.92
C VAL A 116 -3.42 -13.43 -13.57
N ASP A 117 -3.92 -12.23 -13.19
CA ASP A 117 -5.25 -11.78 -13.64
C ASP A 117 -5.22 -11.09 -15.02
N TYR A 118 -4.09 -10.49 -15.39
CA TYR A 118 -3.93 -9.70 -16.63
C TYR A 118 -2.61 -10.02 -17.35
N PRO A 119 -2.30 -11.29 -17.67
CA PRO A 119 -0.99 -11.68 -18.23
C PRO A 119 -0.67 -10.97 -19.55
N ASP A 120 -1.66 -10.65 -20.35
CA ASP A 120 -1.50 -9.98 -21.65
C ASP A 120 -1.38 -8.44 -21.52
N ARG A 121 -1.52 -7.89 -20.31
CA ARG A 121 -1.48 -6.43 -20.05
C ARG A 121 -0.20 -5.95 -19.39
N LEU A 122 0.83 -6.78 -19.36
CA LEU A 122 2.18 -6.40 -18.91
C LEU A 122 3.24 -7.19 -19.69
N GLN A 123 4.36 -6.54 -19.98
CA GLN A 123 5.50 -7.21 -20.63
C GLN A 123 6.48 -7.77 -19.60
N LYS A 124 6.62 -7.11 -18.44
CA LYS A 124 7.55 -7.48 -17.38
C LYS A 124 6.88 -7.35 -16.03
N CYS A 125 7.20 -8.28 -15.12
CA CYS A 125 6.80 -8.25 -13.74
C CYS A 125 8.05 -8.27 -12.86
N VAL A 126 8.22 -7.24 -12.01
CA VAL A 126 9.35 -7.13 -11.09
C VAL A 126 8.84 -7.23 -9.66
N ILE A 127 9.23 -8.30 -9.00
CA ILE A 127 8.80 -8.65 -7.65
C ILE A 127 10.00 -8.59 -6.72
N ILE A 128 9.97 -7.70 -5.73
CA ILE A 128 11.09 -7.42 -4.84
C ILE A 128 10.69 -7.82 -3.42
N ALA A 129 11.50 -8.66 -2.76
CA ALA A 129 11.31 -9.06 -1.35
C ALA A 129 9.85 -9.46 -1.03
N SER A 130 9.26 -10.29 -1.88
CA SER A 130 7.86 -10.71 -1.79
C SER A 130 7.70 -12.20 -2.12
N ALA A 131 6.54 -12.78 -1.78
CA ALA A 131 6.24 -14.18 -2.02
C ALA A 131 4.76 -14.36 -2.37
N PRO A 132 4.41 -15.43 -3.14
CA PRO A 132 3.01 -15.72 -3.50
C PRO A 132 2.19 -16.23 -2.30
N LYS A 133 2.87 -16.68 -1.25
CA LYS A 133 2.24 -17.23 -0.04
C LYS A 133 3.06 -16.86 1.18
N LEU A 134 2.40 -16.36 2.20
CA LEU A 134 3.04 -16.11 3.50
C LEU A 134 3.36 -17.43 4.21
N SER A 135 4.51 -17.48 4.89
CA SER A 135 4.83 -18.55 5.82
C SER A 135 3.94 -18.47 7.08
N ALA A 136 3.80 -19.59 7.80
CA ALA A 136 3.09 -19.63 9.08
C ALA A 136 3.68 -18.60 10.07
N GLN A 137 5.00 -18.43 10.07
CA GLN A 137 5.68 -17.43 10.91
C GLN A 137 5.28 -16.00 10.55
N ASN A 138 5.26 -15.65 9.25
CA ASN A 138 4.79 -14.32 8.82
C ASN A 138 3.33 -14.06 9.22
N ILE A 139 2.47 -15.08 9.08
CA ILE A 139 1.06 -14.98 9.50
C ILE A 139 0.98 -14.71 11.01
N ALA A 140 1.78 -15.43 11.82
CA ALA A 140 1.83 -15.23 13.27
C ALA A 140 2.31 -13.83 13.66
N PHE A 141 3.37 -13.31 13.04
CA PHE A 141 3.85 -11.95 13.30
C PHE A 141 2.79 -10.89 12.93
N ASN A 142 2.12 -11.05 11.80
CA ASN A 142 1.04 -10.16 11.40
C ASN A 142 -0.14 -10.23 12.37
N GLU A 143 -0.43 -11.42 12.93
CA GLU A 143 -1.48 -11.56 13.95
C GLU A 143 -1.10 -10.85 15.25
N VAL A 144 0.15 -10.97 15.72
CA VAL A 144 0.63 -10.22 16.89
C VAL A 144 0.47 -8.72 16.67
N ALA A 145 0.84 -8.21 15.48
CA ALA A 145 0.67 -6.80 15.15
C ALA A 145 -0.81 -6.37 15.14
N ARG A 146 -1.71 -7.18 14.58
CA ARG A 146 -3.16 -6.91 14.61
C ARG A 146 -3.71 -6.90 16.03
N GLN A 147 -3.38 -7.91 16.83
CA GLN A 147 -3.84 -8.02 18.20
C GLN A 147 -3.34 -6.87 19.07
N SER A 148 -2.13 -6.38 18.83
CA SER A 148 -1.60 -5.20 19.51
C SER A 148 -2.49 -3.96 19.28
N ILE A 149 -3.02 -3.77 18.07
CA ILE A 149 -3.91 -2.66 17.76
C ILE A 149 -5.33 -2.91 18.30
N LEU A 150 -5.86 -4.13 18.09
CA LEU A 150 -7.22 -4.48 18.49
C LEU A 150 -7.43 -4.45 20.02
N SER A 151 -6.37 -4.75 20.79
CA SER A 151 -6.40 -4.73 22.25
C SER A 151 -6.11 -3.35 22.86
N ASP A 152 -5.75 -2.36 22.04
CA ASP A 152 -5.56 -0.99 22.52
C ASP A 152 -6.92 -0.39 22.94
N PRO A 153 -7.09 0.06 24.20
CA PRO A 153 -8.35 0.67 24.65
C PRO A 153 -8.82 1.84 23.77
N ASP A 154 -7.87 2.61 23.23
CA ASP A 154 -8.15 3.77 22.39
C ASP A 154 -8.56 3.39 20.96
N PHE A 155 -8.54 2.10 20.61
CA PHE A 155 -9.02 1.63 19.30
C PHE A 155 -10.55 1.64 19.16
N HIS A 156 -11.28 1.47 20.27
CA HIS A 156 -12.74 1.47 20.31
C HIS A 156 -13.39 0.59 19.24
N GLN A 157 -12.86 -0.63 19.04
CA GLN A 157 -13.34 -1.57 18.02
C GLN A 157 -13.35 -0.99 16.58
N GLY A 158 -12.42 -0.06 16.29
CA GLY A 158 -12.31 0.61 15.00
C GLY A 158 -13.06 1.94 14.88
N ARG A 159 -13.78 2.36 15.93
CA ARG A 159 -14.55 3.63 15.97
C ARG A 159 -13.81 4.77 16.67
N TYR A 160 -12.49 4.68 16.75
CA TYR A 160 -11.63 5.64 17.48
C TYR A 160 -11.86 7.11 17.04
N LEU A 161 -12.22 7.36 15.77
CA LEU A 161 -12.55 8.71 15.30
C LEU A 161 -13.82 9.30 15.96
N GLU A 162 -14.77 8.46 16.32
CA GLU A 162 -16.00 8.88 17.01
C GLU A 162 -15.71 9.26 18.48
N HIS A 163 -14.58 8.81 19.02
CA HIS A 163 -14.13 9.07 20.39
C HIS A 163 -12.99 10.10 20.47
N ASP A 164 -12.65 10.75 19.35
CA ASP A 164 -11.49 11.65 19.28
C ASP A 164 -10.23 11.02 19.90
N SER A 165 -10.05 9.72 19.64
CA SER A 165 -8.96 8.91 20.19
C SER A 165 -8.09 8.32 19.06
N TYR A 166 -7.00 7.70 19.45
CA TYR A 166 -6.03 7.14 18.53
C TYR A 166 -5.28 5.97 19.18
N PRO A 167 -5.31 4.76 18.62
CA PRO A 167 -4.72 3.56 19.22
C PRO A 167 -3.17 3.58 19.15
N LYS A 168 -2.57 4.56 19.79
CA LYS A 168 -1.15 4.88 19.69
C LYS A 168 -0.26 3.75 20.18
N ARG A 169 -0.64 3.11 21.32
CA ARG A 169 0.16 2.04 21.93
C ARG A 169 0.18 0.80 21.02
N GLY A 170 -0.99 0.40 20.55
CA GLY A 170 -1.13 -0.74 19.64
C GLY A 170 -0.36 -0.54 18.34
N LEU A 171 -0.43 0.65 17.75
CA LEU A 171 0.30 1.00 16.53
C LEU A 171 1.82 1.01 16.75
N ILE A 172 2.31 1.52 17.89
CA ILE A 172 3.73 1.47 18.24
C ILE A 172 4.21 0.02 18.32
N LEU A 173 3.48 -0.85 19.05
CA LEU A 173 3.84 -2.27 19.18
C LEU A 173 3.82 -2.99 17.82
N ALA A 174 2.79 -2.75 17.00
CA ALA A 174 2.71 -3.29 15.65
C ALA A 174 3.90 -2.86 14.78
N ARG A 175 4.34 -1.59 14.89
CA ARG A 175 5.54 -1.09 14.19
C ARG A 175 6.84 -1.71 14.72
N MET A 176 6.95 -1.95 16.00
CA MET A 176 8.11 -2.64 16.58
C MET A 176 8.22 -4.07 16.05
N VAL A 177 7.11 -4.81 16.00
CA VAL A 177 7.08 -6.15 15.40
C VAL A 177 7.52 -6.10 13.93
N GLY A 178 6.98 -5.16 13.16
CA GLY A 178 7.39 -4.95 11.77
C GLY A 178 8.88 -4.65 11.63
N HIS A 179 9.43 -3.79 12.48
CA HIS A 179 10.85 -3.43 12.44
C HIS A 179 11.75 -4.65 12.68
N ILE A 180 11.45 -5.44 13.71
CA ILE A 180 12.24 -6.64 14.07
C ILE A 180 12.15 -7.72 12.96
N THR A 181 11.01 -7.84 12.27
CA THR A 181 10.78 -8.93 11.32
C THR A 181 11.13 -8.59 9.87
N TYR A 182 11.30 -7.32 9.52
CA TYR A 182 11.59 -6.88 8.15
C TYR A 182 13.07 -6.62 7.90
N LEU A 183 13.86 -6.37 8.92
CA LEU A 183 15.27 -6.06 8.81
C LEU A 183 16.15 -7.26 9.16
N SER A 184 17.34 -7.33 8.55
CA SER A 184 18.39 -8.22 9.03
C SER A 184 19.06 -7.63 10.28
N GLU A 185 19.87 -8.45 10.97
CA GLU A 185 20.62 -8.00 12.14
C GLU A 185 21.55 -6.83 11.82
N GLU A 186 22.19 -6.87 10.63
CA GLU A 186 23.10 -5.80 10.18
C GLU A 186 22.37 -4.52 9.78
N ALA A 187 21.07 -4.58 9.51
CA ALA A 187 20.26 -3.43 9.09
C ALA A 187 19.50 -2.79 10.24
N MET A 188 19.47 -3.43 11.43
CA MET A 188 18.90 -2.88 12.65
C MET A 188 19.87 -1.95 13.36
#